data_259e0816067c21b1d848ea18f12b2183
#
_entry.id   259e0816067c21b1d848ea18f12b2183
#
_cell.length_a   1.000
_cell.length_b   1.000
_cell.length_c   1.000
_cell.angle_alpha   90.00
_cell.angle_beta   90.00
_cell.angle_gamma   90.00
#
_symmetry.space_group_name_H-M   'P 1'
#
loop_
_entity.id
_entity.type
_entity.pdbx_description
1 polymer ?
#
loop_
_entity_poly.entity_id
_entity_poly.type
_entity_poly.pdbx_seq_one_letter_code
_entity_poly.pdbx_strand_id
1 'polypeptide(L)'
;MSQGVEALDKVSASLSVDRAFSIFRCNMAPLSNGRLNYIRKAAHAAAEDYRPGLRLSTDLGETAYTGEIALLHIDGNHVYENVVLDETLWTPHVRSGGYIVFDDYVWPFGDGPQRVGDAYLAAHADRIAHSFVMGTSLFIKLA
;
A
#
# COMPACT_ATOMS: atom_id res chain seq x y z
N MET A 1 -25.61 2.32 -10.88
CA MET A 1 -24.25 2.36 -10.31
C MET A 1 -24.08 3.22 -9.03
N SER A 2 -25.07 4.00 -8.60
CA SER A 2 -24.94 4.94 -7.46
C SER A 2 -25.14 4.34 -6.05
N GLN A 3 -25.95 3.30 -5.89
CA GLN A 3 -26.33 2.81 -4.54
C GLN A 3 -25.20 2.10 -3.78
N GLY A 4 -24.28 1.43 -4.46
CA GLY A 4 -23.15 0.76 -3.83
C GLY A 4 -22.08 1.73 -3.32
N VAL A 5 -21.81 2.78 -4.08
CA VAL A 5 -20.84 3.84 -3.70
C VAL A 5 -21.37 4.63 -2.50
N GLU A 6 -22.66 5.01 -2.50
CA GLU A 6 -23.27 5.69 -1.35
C GLU A 6 -23.27 4.85 -0.06
N ALA A 7 -23.41 3.53 -0.16
CA ALA A 7 -23.34 2.64 0.99
C ALA A 7 -21.92 2.58 1.57
N LEU A 8 -20.88 2.48 0.72
CA LEU A 8 -19.49 2.49 1.13
C LEU A 8 -19.09 3.84 1.72
N ASP A 9 -19.51 4.94 1.13
CA ASP A 9 -19.25 6.29 1.65
C ASP A 9 -19.89 6.49 3.02
N LYS A 10 -21.10 5.99 3.25
CA LYS A 10 -21.77 6.05 4.56
C LYS A 10 -21.05 5.21 5.61
N VAL A 11 -20.56 4.03 5.26
CA VAL A 11 -19.80 3.17 6.17
C VAL A 11 -18.45 3.81 6.49
N SER A 12 -17.74 4.32 5.49
CA SER A 12 -16.46 5.02 5.66
C SER A 12 -16.62 6.28 6.50
N ALA A 13 -17.65 7.09 6.27
CA ALA A 13 -17.94 8.29 7.04
C ALA A 13 -18.32 7.99 8.51
N SER A 14 -18.83 6.79 8.80
CA SER A 14 -19.18 6.35 10.16
C SER A 14 -17.99 5.79 10.95
N LEU A 15 -16.89 5.45 10.27
CA LEU A 15 -15.69 4.92 10.92
C LEU A 15 -14.82 6.07 11.41
N SER A 16 -14.69 6.20 12.72
CA SER A 16 -13.66 7.05 13.31
C SER A 16 -12.29 6.50 12.97
N VAL A 17 -11.45 7.32 12.33
CA VAL A 17 -10.06 6.98 11.99
C VAL A 17 -9.27 6.55 13.25
N ASP A 18 -9.53 7.20 14.39
CA ASP A 18 -8.88 6.84 15.65
C ASP A 18 -9.34 5.48 16.18
N ARG A 19 -10.62 5.14 15.98
CA ARG A 19 -11.13 3.82 16.36
C ARG A 19 -10.55 2.73 15.48
N ALA A 20 -10.51 2.93 14.16
CA ALA A 20 -9.89 1.98 13.23
C ALA A 20 -8.41 1.76 13.57
N PHE A 21 -7.68 2.84 13.84
CA PHE A 21 -6.29 2.77 14.26
C PHE A 21 -6.11 2.03 15.61
N SER A 22 -6.99 2.25 16.57
CA SER A 22 -6.96 1.54 17.86
C SER A 22 -7.20 0.04 17.67
N ILE A 23 -8.13 -0.35 16.80
CA ILE A 23 -8.38 -1.75 16.46
C ILE A 23 -7.15 -2.37 15.80
N PHE A 24 -6.55 -1.68 14.82
CA PHE A 24 -5.30 -2.11 14.18
C PHE A 24 -4.22 -2.39 15.24
N ARG A 25 -3.97 -1.46 16.15
CA ARG A 25 -2.95 -1.63 17.21
C ARG A 25 -3.24 -2.82 18.10
N CYS A 26 -4.48 -3.00 18.56
CA CYS A 26 -4.88 -4.14 19.39
C CYS A 26 -4.66 -5.48 18.69
N ASN A 27 -4.98 -5.55 17.40
CA ASN A 27 -4.82 -6.78 16.62
C ASN A 27 -3.35 -7.09 16.32
N MET A 28 -2.53 -6.07 16.11
CA MET A 28 -1.15 -6.25 15.67
C MET A 28 -0.15 -6.34 16.81
N ALA A 29 -0.46 -5.78 17.99
CA ALA A 29 0.46 -5.79 19.12
C ALA A 29 0.96 -7.19 19.52
N PRO A 30 0.12 -8.25 19.58
CA PRO A 30 0.58 -9.60 19.91
C PRO A 30 1.54 -10.21 18.88
N LEU A 31 1.53 -9.68 17.64
CA LEU A 31 2.29 -10.20 16.51
C LEU A 31 3.56 -9.40 16.22
N SER A 32 3.72 -8.23 16.84
CA SER A 32 4.76 -7.27 16.47
C SER A 32 6.18 -7.80 16.73
N ASN A 33 6.47 -8.26 17.93
CA ASN A 33 7.81 -8.75 18.34
C ASN A 33 8.98 -7.91 17.80
N GLY A 34 8.80 -6.58 17.68
CA GLY A 34 9.77 -5.67 17.08
C GLY A 34 9.91 -5.78 15.54
N ARG A 35 9.05 -6.57 14.87
CA ARG A 35 9.10 -6.77 13.41
C ARG A 35 8.03 -6.00 12.64
N LEU A 36 7.07 -5.43 13.36
CA LEU A 36 6.00 -4.62 12.80
C LEU A 36 6.03 -3.25 13.44
N ASN A 37 5.86 -2.23 12.62
CA ASN A 37 5.66 -0.88 13.08
C ASN A 37 4.75 -0.13 12.11
N TYR A 38 4.44 1.13 12.38
CA TYR A 38 3.60 1.96 11.55
C TYR A 38 4.11 3.41 11.50
N ILE A 39 3.84 4.07 10.39
CA ILE A 39 3.97 5.51 10.24
C ILE A 39 2.56 6.07 10.05
N ARG A 40 2.01 6.71 11.08
CA ARG A 40 0.64 7.25 11.01
C ARG A 40 0.63 8.60 10.30
N LYS A 41 0.83 8.56 9.00
CA LYS A 41 0.83 9.71 8.08
C LYS A 41 0.12 9.33 6.78
N ALA A 42 -0.23 10.31 5.97
CA ALA A 42 -0.56 10.04 4.57
C ALA A 42 0.66 9.43 3.86
N ALA A 43 0.43 8.53 2.91
CA ALA A 43 1.49 7.73 2.29
C ALA A 43 2.62 8.61 1.68
N HIS A 44 2.27 9.71 1.02
CA HIS A 44 3.25 10.65 0.47
C HIS A 44 4.12 11.29 1.55
N ALA A 45 3.54 11.70 2.67
CA ALA A 45 4.30 12.28 3.78
C ALA A 45 5.13 11.23 4.54
N ALA A 46 4.70 9.96 4.53
CA ALA A 46 5.49 8.85 5.07
C ALA A 46 6.69 8.52 4.18
N ALA A 47 6.56 8.65 2.86
CA ALA A 47 7.64 8.42 1.90
C ALA A 47 8.80 9.41 2.08
N GLU A 48 8.52 10.65 2.49
CA GLU A 48 9.55 11.64 2.79
C GLU A 48 10.46 11.22 3.96
N ASP A 49 9.90 10.51 4.93
CA ASP A 49 10.64 10.00 6.08
C ASP A 49 11.35 8.67 5.78
N TYR A 50 10.83 7.89 4.84
CA TYR A 50 11.31 6.53 4.56
C TYR A 50 12.68 6.57 3.86
N ARG A 51 13.71 6.12 4.58
CA ARG A 51 15.09 6.09 4.10
C ARG A 51 15.88 4.97 4.78
N PRO A 52 17.03 4.56 4.21
CA PRO A 52 17.91 3.61 4.87
C PRO A 52 18.29 4.04 6.30
N GLY A 53 18.13 3.12 7.23
CA GLY A 53 18.42 3.36 8.64
C GLY A 53 17.32 4.09 9.43
N LEU A 54 16.14 4.30 8.85
CA LEU A 54 15.00 4.83 9.59
C LEU A 54 14.72 3.92 10.81
N ARG A 55 14.61 4.55 11.98
CA ARG A 55 14.18 3.89 13.21
C ARG A 55 12.84 4.46 13.63
N LEU A 56 11.88 3.57 13.90
CA LEU A 56 10.58 3.91 14.44
C LEU A 56 10.44 3.31 15.83
N SER A 57 10.05 4.13 16.79
CA SER A 57 9.71 3.71 18.14
C SER A 57 8.26 4.08 18.40
N THR A 58 7.41 3.06 18.57
CA THR A 58 5.99 3.20 18.88
C THR A 58 5.60 2.27 20.01
N ASP A 59 4.32 2.21 20.32
CA ASP A 59 3.79 1.21 21.28
C ASP A 59 3.88 -0.24 20.79
N LEU A 60 4.19 -0.47 19.50
CA LEU A 60 4.52 -1.79 18.96
C LEU A 60 6.00 -2.17 19.12
N GLY A 61 6.80 -1.30 19.69
CA GLY A 61 8.23 -1.49 19.92
C GLY A 61 9.11 -0.66 18.99
N GLU A 62 10.40 -1.01 18.92
CA GLU A 62 11.37 -0.36 18.05
C GLU A 62 11.64 -1.22 16.81
N THR A 63 11.66 -0.60 15.64
CA THR A 63 11.95 -1.24 14.35
C THR A 63 12.93 -0.38 13.56
N ALA A 64 13.96 -1.01 12.99
CA ALA A 64 14.87 -0.37 12.06
C ALA A 64 14.62 -0.88 10.64
N TYR A 65 14.62 0.02 9.67
CA TYR A 65 14.38 -0.27 8.26
C TYR A 65 15.66 -0.14 7.45
N THR A 66 15.84 -1.05 6.51
CA THR A 66 16.98 -1.04 5.58
C THR A 66 16.84 0.02 4.50
N GLY A 67 15.62 0.47 4.23
CA GLY A 67 15.27 1.31 3.08
C GLY A 67 14.92 0.49 1.83
N GLU A 68 14.99 -0.85 1.90
CA GLU A 68 14.59 -1.75 0.83
C GLU A 68 13.28 -2.45 1.18
N ILE A 69 12.38 -2.53 0.21
CA ILE A 69 11.08 -3.19 0.34
C ILE A 69 11.12 -4.51 -0.43
N ALA A 70 10.80 -5.61 0.25
CA ALA A 70 10.67 -6.91 -0.38
C ALA A 70 9.26 -7.16 -0.96
N LEU A 71 8.23 -6.56 -0.34
CA LEU A 71 6.85 -6.59 -0.80
C LEU A 71 6.21 -5.24 -0.48
N LEU A 72 5.77 -4.54 -1.51
CA LEU A 72 4.97 -3.32 -1.43
C LEU A 72 3.52 -3.66 -1.75
N HIS A 73 2.59 -3.35 -0.85
CA HIS A 73 1.16 -3.47 -1.07
C HIS A 73 0.54 -2.07 -1.06
N ILE A 74 0.04 -1.65 -2.22
CA ILE A 74 -0.64 -0.36 -2.42
C ILE A 74 -2.14 -0.63 -2.25
N ASP A 75 -2.67 -0.25 -1.11
CA ASP A 75 -4.07 -0.44 -0.69
C ASP A 75 -4.56 0.84 0.00
N GLY A 76 -4.47 1.94 -0.71
CA GLY A 76 -4.84 3.26 -0.23
C GLY A 76 -6.12 3.78 -0.86
N ASN A 77 -6.10 5.05 -1.24
CA ASN A 77 -7.21 5.68 -1.95
C ASN A 77 -7.20 5.27 -3.43
N HIS A 78 -8.36 4.92 -4.00
CA HIS A 78 -8.49 4.42 -5.38
C HIS A 78 -8.66 5.52 -6.43
N VAL A 79 -8.61 6.80 -6.05
CA VAL A 79 -8.55 7.92 -6.99
C VAL A 79 -7.22 7.86 -7.74
N TYR A 80 -7.29 7.94 -9.06
CA TYR A 80 -6.13 7.74 -9.95
C TYR A 80 -4.89 8.52 -9.52
N GLU A 81 -5.04 9.81 -9.22
CA GLU A 81 -3.94 10.70 -8.83
C GLU A 81 -3.26 10.25 -7.54
N ASN A 82 -4.02 9.70 -6.59
CA ASN A 82 -3.46 9.20 -5.34
C ASN A 82 -2.70 7.88 -5.55
N VAL A 83 -3.22 6.99 -6.39
CA VAL A 83 -2.53 5.73 -6.72
C VAL A 83 -1.25 6.00 -7.51
N VAL A 84 -1.25 6.98 -8.43
CA VAL A 84 -0.03 7.44 -9.13
C VAL A 84 1.00 7.95 -8.13
N LEU A 85 0.56 8.73 -7.15
CA LEU A 85 1.46 9.27 -6.13
C LEU A 85 2.08 8.15 -5.27
N ASP A 86 1.27 7.21 -4.82
CA ASP A 86 1.74 6.04 -4.04
C ASP A 86 2.70 5.18 -4.87
N GLU A 87 2.36 4.88 -6.12
CA GLU A 87 3.23 4.14 -7.04
C GLU A 87 4.58 4.84 -7.20
N THR A 88 4.57 6.10 -7.59
CA THR A 88 5.78 6.88 -7.90
C THR A 88 6.72 7.01 -6.71
N LEU A 89 6.17 7.17 -5.51
CA LEU A 89 6.98 7.38 -4.30
C LEU A 89 7.51 6.08 -3.68
N TRP A 90 6.77 4.97 -3.78
CA TRP A 90 7.11 3.77 -3.05
C TRP A 90 7.75 2.66 -3.89
N THR A 91 7.43 2.55 -5.19
CA THR A 91 8.00 1.50 -6.04
C THR A 91 9.52 1.59 -6.22
N PRO A 92 10.16 2.78 -6.19
CA PRO A 92 11.62 2.89 -6.26
C PRO A 92 12.35 2.21 -5.08
N HIS A 93 11.68 1.99 -3.97
CA HIS A 93 12.25 1.31 -2.81
C HIS A 93 12.14 -0.22 -2.89
N VAL A 94 11.40 -0.74 -3.87
CA VAL A 94 11.25 -2.19 -4.03
C VAL A 94 12.49 -2.77 -4.67
N ARG A 95 13.14 -3.69 -3.96
CA ARG A 95 14.35 -4.35 -4.42
C ARG A 95 14.12 -5.28 -5.61
N SER A 96 15.17 -5.60 -6.35
CA SER A 96 15.16 -6.70 -7.33
C SER A 96 14.69 -8.00 -6.66
N GLY A 97 13.87 -8.79 -7.37
CA GLY A 97 13.19 -9.97 -6.84
C GLY A 97 12.06 -9.67 -5.85
N GLY A 98 11.75 -8.41 -5.57
CA GLY A 98 10.64 -8.00 -4.73
C GLY A 98 9.29 -8.05 -5.46
N TYR A 99 8.22 -7.82 -4.71
CA TYR A 99 6.85 -7.79 -5.22
C TYR A 99 6.22 -6.41 -5.04
N ILE A 100 5.42 -6.01 -6.03
CA ILE A 100 4.48 -4.89 -5.97
C ILE A 100 3.08 -5.47 -6.12
N VAL A 101 2.17 -5.07 -5.25
CA VAL A 101 0.76 -5.48 -5.28
C VAL A 101 -0.09 -4.23 -5.35
N PHE A 102 -0.90 -4.12 -6.41
CA PHE A 102 -1.95 -3.13 -6.50
C PHE A 102 -3.26 -3.80 -6.07
N ASP A 103 -3.79 -3.39 -4.91
CA ASP A 103 -5.08 -3.88 -4.45
C ASP A 103 -6.21 -3.25 -5.27
N ASP A 104 -7.34 -3.92 -5.28
CA ASP A 104 -8.53 -3.50 -6.04
C ASP A 104 -8.26 -3.13 -7.52
N TYR A 105 -7.25 -3.78 -8.13
CA TYR A 105 -6.94 -3.64 -9.55
C TYR A 105 -8.16 -4.02 -10.42
N VAL A 106 -8.92 -5.05 -10.02
CA VAL A 106 -10.21 -5.39 -10.63
C VAL A 106 -11.32 -4.93 -9.69
N TRP A 107 -11.65 -3.64 -9.72
CA TRP A 107 -12.62 -3.03 -8.82
C TRP A 107 -13.81 -2.45 -9.59
N PRO A 108 -15.08 -2.75 -9.18
CA PRO A 108 -16.25 -2.31 -9.92
C PRO A 108 -16.62 -0.83 -9.71
N PHE A 109 -15.99 -0.14 -8.76
CA PHE A 109 -16.36 1.23 -8.37
C PHE A 109 -15.32 2.29 -8.71
N GLY A 110 -14.30 1.92 -9.48
CA GLY A 110 -13.27 2.85 -9.96
C GLY A 110 -12.19 2.11 -10.75
N ASP A 111 -11.39 2.84 -11.52
CA ASP A 111 -10.35 2.29 -12.39
C ASP A 111 -8.92 2.78 -12.04
N GLY A 112 -8.78 3.54 -10.96
CA GLY A 112 -7.50 4.12 -10.57
C GLY A 112 -6.39 3.09 -10.42
N PRO A 113 -6.54 2.03 -9.57
CA PRO A 113 -5.53 0.99 -9.42
C PRO A 113 -5.25 0.23 -10.72
N GLN A 114 -6.28 -0.05 -11.53
CA GLN A 114 -6.12 -0.72 -12.82
C GLN A 114 -5.28 0.11 -13.78
N ARG A 115 -5.64 1.38 -13.98
CA ARG A 115 -4.92 2.28 -14.90
C ARG A 115 -3.46 2.47 -14.51
N VAL A 116 -3.18 2.60 -13.22
CA VAL A 116 -1.80 2.76 -12.73
C VAL A 116 -1.04 1.44 -12.86
N GLY A 117 -1.64 0.31 -12.50
CA GLY A 117 -1.03 -1.01 -12.68
C GLY A 117 -0.69 -1.31 -14.14
N ASP A 118 -1.62 -1.02 -15.07
CA ASP A 118 -1.39 -1.20 -16.52
C ASP A 118 -0.26 -0.29 -17.03
N ALA A 119 -0.25 0.97 -16.59
CA ALA A 119 0.80 1.92 -16.95
C ALA A 119 2.17 1.46 -16.41
N TYR A 120 2.21 0.96 -15.18
CA TYR A 120 3.43 0.42 -14.57
C TYR A 120 3.96 -0.80 -15.35
N LEU A 121 3.09 -1.75 -15.69
CA LEU A 121 3.45 -2.93 -16.49
C LEU A 121 4.04 -2.53 -17.85
N ALA A 122 3.44 -1.54 -18.50
CA ALA A 122 3.92 -1.07 -19.81
C ALA A 122 5.26 -0.33 -19.71
N ALA A 123 5.43 0.54 -18.70
CA ALA A 123 6.61 1.37 -18.53
C ALA A 123 7.85 0.60 -18.04
N HIS A 124 7.66 -0.50 -17.32
CA HIS A 124 8.74 -1.25 -16.64
C HIS A 124 8.85 -2.71 -17.09
N ALA A 125 8.38 -3.04 -18.30
CA ALA A 125 8.34 -4.41 -18.82
C ALA A 125 9.70 -5.11 -18.75
N ASP A 126 10.80 -4.40 -18.95
CA ASP A 126 12.18 -4.89 -18.88
C ASP A 126 12.64 -5.28 -17.46
N ARG A 127 11.96 -4.78 -16.43
CA ARG A 127 12.25 -5.05 -15.02
C ARG A 127 11.29 -6.06 -14.38
N ILE A 128 10.31 -6.55 -15.12
CA ILE A 128 9.28 -7.44 -14.60
C ILE A 128 9.61 -8.88 -14.98
N ALA A 129 9.80 -9.74 -13.98
CA ALA A 129 9.98 -11.17 -14.17
C ALA A 129 8.67 -11.86 -14.57
N HIS A 130 7.58 -11.54 -13.88
CA HIS A 130 6.21 -11.95 -14.19
C HIS A 130 5.18 -11.12 -13.45
N SER A 131 3.94 -11.14 -13.96
CA SER A 131 2.78 -10.55 -13.30
C SER A 131 1.57 -11.47 -13.45
N PHE A 132 0.64 -11.37 -12.51
CA PHE A 132 -0.62 -12.11 -12.52
C PHE A 132 -1.67 -11.39 -11.68
N VAL A 133 -2.93 -11.67 -11.97
CA VAL A 133 -4.06 -11.20 -11.15
C VAL A 133 -4.57 -12.36 -10.30
N MET A 134 -4.76 -12.11 -9.02
CA MET A 134 -5.34 -13.07 -8.09
C MET A 134 -6.37 -12.36 -7.20
N GLY A 135 -7.59 -12.84 -7.21
CA GLY A 135 -8.70 -12.11 -6.60
C GLY A 135 -8.94 -10.79 -7.33
N THR A 136 -8.92 -9.70 -6.60
CA THR A 136 -9.04 -8.34 -7.13
C THR A 136 -7.68 -7.65 -7.35
N SER A 137 -6.57 -8.26 -6.91
CA SER A 137 -5.27 -7.61 -6.86
C SER A 137 -4.34 -8.03 -8.00
N LEU A 138 -3.56 -7.08 -8.52
CA LEU A 138 -2.47 -7.31 -9.47
C LEU A 138 -1.16 -7.51 -8.69
N PHE A 139 -0.50 -8.62 -8.94
CA PHE A 139 0.82 -8.96 -8.41
C PHE A 139 1.87 -8.80 -9.49
N ILE A 140 2.94 -8.09 -9.20
CA ILE A 140 4.07 -7.87 -10.09
C ILE A 140 5.34 -8.29 -9.36
N LYS A 141 6.08 -9.24 -9.92
CA LYS A 141 7.41 -9.61 -9.42
C LYS A 141 8.47 -8.92 -10.27
N LEU A 142 9.37 -8.21 -9.62
CA LEU A 142 10.54 -7.62 -10.26
C LEU A 142 11.61 -8.68 -10.55
N ALA A 143 12.39 -8.45 -11.60
CA ALA A 143 13.50 -9.30 -11.98
C ALA A 143 14.71 -9.16 -11.03
#